data_d9f16055704383592610c657966115be
#
_entry.id   d9f16055704383592610c657966115be
#
_cell.length_a   1.000
_cell.length_b   1.000
_cell.length_c   1.000
_cell.angle_alpha   90.00
_cell.angle_beta   90.00
_cell.angle_gamma   90.00
#
_symmetry.space_group_name_H-M   'P 1'
#
loop_
_entity.id
_entity.type
_entity.pdbx_description
1 polymer ?
#
loop_
_entity_poly.entity_id
_entity_poly.type
_entity_poly.pdbx_seq_one_letter_code
_entity_poly.pdbx_strand_id
1 'polypeptide(L)'
;SMIYSVYKNLELAEPKNHFTVGIFDDITGTSLDFSEKYDAAPKGTVSCKFWGLGSDGTVGANKNSIKIIGDHTEKYVQGYFFYDSKKSGGITVSHLRFGDTPIQSAYLIDSADFVQCSNPSYITRYNMTGDIKENGTFLLNTSALTVEELDKFLPASVKNDIANKNISLYVIDAIKIAADLGLRGRTNTILQSAFFKVANIIPYDQAVEYMKKMAYKSFAKKGDAVVQMNYNAIESAEANLVKIEVPASWKDATDGAPMAEVADNKYFKDIVHPILALEGDKLPSSAFNADGTVPTGTTQFEKRGVA
;
A
#
# COMPACT_ATOMS: atom_id res chain seq x y z
N SER A 1 -15.99 9.15 3.03
CA SER A 1 -17.14 9.24 2.10
C SER A 1 -18.43 8.75 2.74
N MET A 2 -18.50 7.57 3.36
CA MET A 2 -19.74 7.01 3.96
C MET A 2 -20.42 7.94 4.98
N ILE A 3 -19.67 8.43 5.99
CA ILE A 3 -20.20 9.38 6.98
C ILE A 3 -20.65 10.67 6.31
N TYR A 4 -19.92 11.17 5.34
CA TYR A 4 -20.27 12.34 4.56
C TYR A 4 -21.60 12.15 3.83
N SER A 5 -21.85 10.99 3.22
CA SER A 5 -23.13 10.66 2.58
C SER A 5 -24.32 10.69 3.56
N VAL A 6 -24.10 10.27 4.81
CA VAL A 6 -25.15 10.37 5.85
C VAL A 6 -25.50 11.82 6.14
N TYR A 7 -24.49 12.69 6.29
CA TYR A 7 -24.76 14.13 6.49
C TYR A 7 -25.41 14.77 5.27
N LYS A 8 -24.99 14.40 4.06
CA LYS A 8 -25.64 14.85 2.82
C LYS A 8 -27.10 14.42 2.74
N ASN A 9 -27.43 13.21 3.17
CA ASN A 9 -28.82 12.76 3.23
C ASN A 9 -29.68 13.65 4.16
N LEU A 10 -29.11 14.15 5.27
CA LEU A 10 -29.82 15.05 6.19
C LEU A 10 -30.10 16.44 5.60
N GLU A 11 -29.35 16.85 4.58
CA GLU A 11 -29.53 18.14 3.87
C GLU A 11 -30.65 18.08 2.82
N LEU A 12 -31.18 16.90 2.51
CA LEU A 12 -32.26 16.74 1.54
C LEU A 12 -33.59 17.27 2.09
N ALA A 13 -34.46 17.78 1.22
CA ALA A 13 -35.80 18.19 1.60
C ALA A 13 -36.61 17.04 2.22
N GLU A 14 -36.39 15.83 1.72
CA GLU A 14 -36.97 14.58 2.25
C GLU A 14 -35.82 13.58 2.49
N PRO A 15 -35.19 13.59 3.68
CA PRO A 15 -34.15 12.66 4.00
C PRO A 15 -34.62 11.21 3.94
N LYS A 16 -33.84 10.33 3.31
CA LYS A 16 -34.10 8.91 3.29
C LYS A 16 -34.01 8.35 4.71
N ASN A 17 -35.00 7.58 5.11
CA ASN A 17 -35.05 6.88 6.39
C ASN A 17 -34.83 5.38 6.19
N HIS A 18 -34.38 4.64 7.21
CA HIS A 18 -34.09 3.21 7.16
C HIS A 18 -33.16 2.84 6.00
N PHE A 19 -31.99 3.44 5.97
CA PHE A 19 -30.96 3.22 4.95
C PHE A 19 -29.76 2.41 5.49
N THR A 20 -29.01 1.85 4.57
CA THR A 20 -27.65 1.35 4.77
C THR A 20 -26.64 2.28 4.11
N VAL A 21 -25.36 2.19 4.44
CA VAL A 21 -24.27 2.89 3.78
C VAL A 21 -23.02 2.01 3.72
N GLY A 22 -22.26 2.13 2.66
CA GLY A 22 -21.05 1.32 2.45
C GLY A 22 -21.32 -0.09 1.93
N ILE A 23 -22.54 -0.36 1.46
CA ILE A 23 -22.97 -1.62 0.86
C ILE A 23 -23.46 -1.32 -0.55
N PHE A 24 -23.06 -2.14 -1.51
CA PHE A 24 -23.61 -2.11 -2.85
C PHE A 24 -24.91 -2.93 -2.88
N ASP A 25 -25.99 -2.28 -2.44
CA ASP A 25 -27.31 -2.92 -2.28
C ASP A 25 -28.12 -2.84 -3.57
N ASP A 26 -28.01 -3.86 -4.39
CA ASP A 26 -28.75 -4.04 -5.63
C ASP A 26 -30.05 -4.86 -5.44
N ILE A 27 -30.40 -5.26 -4.21
CA ILE A 27 -31.58 -6.04 -3.88
C ILE A 27 -32.71 -5.12 -3.42
N THR A 28 -32.47 -4.31 -2.36
CA THR A 28 -33.50 -3.45 -1.76
C THR A 28 -33.34 -1.99 -2.15
N GLY A 29 -32.20 -1.59 -2.67
CA GLY A 29 -31.88 -0.21 -3.05
C GLY A 29 -31.93 0.77 -1.86
N THR A 30 -31.72 0.29 -0.64
CA THR A 30 -31.81 1.12 0.57
C THR A 30 -30.50 1.83 0.88
N SER A 31 -29.40 1.47 0.26
CA SER A 31 -28.09 2.09 0.50
C SER A 31 -28.04 3.54 0.01
N LEU A 32 -27.38 4.38 0.78
CA LEU A 32 -27.03 5.73 0.34
C LEU A 32 -25.90 5.65 -0.68
N ASP A 33 -25.93 6.54 -1.66
CA ASP A 33 -24.80 6.74 -2.55
C ASP A 33 -23.64 7.38 -1.77
N PHE A 34 -22.47 6.76 -1.85
CA PHE A 34 -21.21 7.21 -1.24
C PHE A 34 -20.08 7.32 -2.27
N SER A 35 -20.44 7.45 -3.55
CA SER A 35 -19.50 7.61 -4.67
C SER A 35 -18.71 8.92 -4.60
N GLU A 36 -19.29 9.97 -4.01
CA GLU A 36 -18.59 11.23 -3.76
C GLU A 36 -17.47 11.02 -2.75
N LYS A 37 -16.22 11.16 -3.21
CA LYS A 37 -15.06 11.02 -2.34
C LYS A 37 -14.88 12.28 -1.50
N TYR A 38 -14.82 12.10 -0.19
CA TYR A 38 -14.52 13.15 0.77
C TYR A 38 -13.29 12.77 1.60
N ASP A 39 -12.23 13.56 1.50
CA ASP A 39 -11.04 13.42 2.35
C ASP A 39 -11.23 14.27 3.61
N ALA A 40 -11.41 13.60 4.75
CA ALA A 40 -11.56 14.25 6.05
C ALA A 40 -10.22 14.43 6.79
N ALA A 41 -9.09 14.08 6.16
CA ALA A 41 -7.79 14.31 6.77
C ALA A 41 -7.53 15.82 6.92
N PRO A 42 -6.99 16.28 8.05
CA PRO A 42 -6.62 17.69 8.22
C PRO A 42 -5.69 18.14 7.10
N LYS A 43 -5.89 19.39 6.64
CA LYS A 43 -5.03 19.98 5.61
C LYS A 43 -3.56 19.90 6.01
N GLY A 44 -2.69 19.46 5.11
CA GLY A 44 -1.27 19.25 5.37
C GLY A 44 -0.93 17.88 5.96
N THR A 45 -1.91 16.99 6.13
CA THR A 45 -1.65 15.59 6.48
C THR A 45 -1.12 14.84 5.27
N VAL A 46 0.03 14.19 5.43
CA VAL A 46 0.60 13.26 4.44
C VAL A 46 0.17 11.84 4.79
N SER A 47 -0.53 11.18 3.88
CA SER A 47 -1.07 9.84 4.02
C SER A 47 -0.25 8.84 3.21
N CYS A 48 0.31 7.82 3.87
CA CYS A 48 1.22 6.85 3.26
C CYS A 48 0.69 5.42 3.44
N LYS A 49 0.73 4.60 2.37
CA LYS A 49 0.43 3.16 2.41
C LYS A 49 1.65 2.35 2.04
N PHE A 50 1.90 1.27 2.79
CA PHE A 50 3.03 0.38 2.54
C PHE A 50 2.53 -1.05 2.46
N TRP A 51 2.73 -1.67 1.30
CA TRP A 51 2.36 -3.04 1.01
C TRP A 51 3.57 -3.96 1.20
N GLY A 52 3.48 -4.86 2.15
CA GLY A 52 4.55 -5.78 2.52
C GLY A 52 4.07 -7.21 2.65
N LEU A 53 5.04 -8.13 2.69
CA LEU A 53 4.81 -9.54 2.95
C LEU A 53 4.96 -9.81 4.45
N GLY A 54 4.10 -10.61 5.02
CA GLY A 54 4.21 -11.03 6.42
C GLY A 54 5.59 -11.59 6.74
N SER A 55 6.23 -11.03 7.76
CA SER A 55 7.59 -11.36 8.22
C SER A 55 8.75 -10.81 7.38
N ASP A 56 8.51 -9.96 6.37
CA ASP A 56 9.56 -9.30 5.58
C ASP A 56 10.25 -8.13 6.30
N GLY A 57 9.71 -7.69 7.43
CA GLY A 57 10.24 -6.58 8.23
C GLY A 57 9.64 -5.20 7.88
N THR A 58 8.77 -5.09 6.87
CA THR A 58 8.13 -3.83 6.46
C THR A 58 7.39 -3.16 7.62
N VAL A 59 6.58 -3.91 8.38
CA VAL A 59 5.86 -3.36 9.55
C VAL A 59 6.82 -2.82 10.60
N GLY A 60 7.92 -3.52 10.86
CA GLY A 60 8.96 -3.06 11.80
C GLY A 60 9.63 -1.76 11.35
N ALA A 61 9.97 -1.65 10.07
CA ALA A 61 10.52 -0.44 9.47
C ALA A 61 9.53 0.73 9.56
N ASN A 62 8.25 0.49 9.29
CA ASN A 62 7.22 1.51 9.37
C ASN A 62 6.97 2.01 10.80
N LYS A 63 7.01 1.11 11.81
CA LYS A 63 6.98 1.49 13.23
C LYS A 63 8.19 2.35 13.61
N ASN A 64 9.37 2.04 13.07
CA ASN A 64 10.56 2.86 13.27
C ASN A 64 10.42 4.23 12.60
N SER A 65 9.84 4.30 11.40
CA SER A 65 9.60 5.57 10.71
C SER A 65 8.67 6.49 11.51
N ILE A 66 7.58 5.95 12.08
CA ILE A 66 6.70 6.69 12.98
C ILE A 66 7.47 7.25 14.17
N LYS A 67 8.31 6.44 14.81
CA LYS A 67 9.12 6.88 15.97
C LYS A 67 10.13 7.95 15.57
N ILE A 68 10.82 7.76 14.45
CA ILE A 68 11.80 8.76 13.97
C ILE A 68 11.11 10.11 13.75
N ILE A 69 9.97 10.13 13.07
CA ILE A 69 9.25 11.37 12.79
C ILE A 69 8.66 11.96 14.08
N GLY A 70 7.99 11.15 14.90
CA GLY A 70 7.33 11.61 16.12
C GLY A 70 8.29 12.05 17.21
N ASP A 71 9.45 11.39 17.35
CA ASP A 71 10.43 11.72 18.41
C ASP A 71 11.33 12.91 18.04
N HIS A 72 11.43 13.26 16.75
CA HIS A 72 12.40 14.23 16.25
C HIS A 72 11.79 15.40 15.48
N THR A 73 10.46 15.49 15.43
CA THR A 73 9.74 16.61 14.82
C THR A 73 8.53 17.01 15.68
N GLU A 74 7.96 18.17 15.42
CA GLU A 74 6.69 18.61 16.03
C GLU A 74 5.44 17.99 15.33
N LYS A 75 5.63 17.03 14.42
CA LYS A 75 4.53 16.43 13.67
C LYS A 75 3.75 15.43 14.53
N TYR A 76 2.45 15.48 14.39
CA TYR A 76 1.57 14.40 14.85
C TYR A 76 1.73 13.20 13.94
N VAL A 77 1.73 12.00 14.51
CA VAL A 77 1.94 10.75 13.80
C VAL A 77 0.85 9.74 14.16
N GLN A 78 0.40 8.99 13.17
CA GLN A 78 -0.55 7.91 13.36
C GLN A 78 -0.12 6.70 12.53
N GLY A 79 -0.28 5.50 13.06
CA GLY A 79 -0.04 4.25 12.33
C GLY A 79 -1.10 3.21 12.63
N TYR A 80 -1.61 2.59 11.58
CA TYR A 80 -2.45 1.41 11.65
C TYR A 80 -1.86 0.31 10.77
N PHE A 81 -1.83 -0.92 11.26
CA PHE A 81 -1.21 -2.05 10.59
C PHE A 81 -2.26 -3.13 10.33
N PHE A 82 -2.63 -3.28 9.08
CA PHE A 82 -3.50 -4.36 8.63
C PHE A 82 -2.67 -5.62 8.38
N TYR A 83 -3.18 -6.74 8.85
CA TYR A 83 -2.60 -8.08 8.66
C TYR A 83 -3.63 -9.00 8.04
N ASP A 84 -3.19 -9.84 7.09
CA ASP A 84 -3.97 -10.98 6.65
C ASP A 84 -4.17 -11.96 7.82
N SER A 85 -5.26 -12.71 7.79
CA SER A 85 -5.53 -13.81 8.72
C SER A 85 -4.46 -14.92 8.63
N LYS A 86 -3.81 -15.04 7.49
CA LYS A 86 -2.68 -15.94 7.27
C LYS A 86 -1.44 -15.45 8.00
N LYS A 87 -0.93 -16.26 8.94
CA LYS A 87 0.13 -15.85 9.84
C LYS A 87 1.49 -15.61 9.16
N SER A 88 1.84 -16.41 8.16
CA SER A 88 3.13 -16.30 7.45
C SER A 88 2.91 -16.21 5.94
N GLY A 89 3.61 -15.29 5.30
CA GLY A 89 3.46 -15.04 3.86
C GLY A 89 2.13 -14.42 3.45
N GLY A 90 1.31 -13.95 4.41
CA GLY A 90 0.15 -13.13 4.16
C GLY A 90 0.53 -11.68 3.85
N ILE A 91 -0.41 -10.93 3.30
CA ILE A 91 -0.20 -9.52 3.01
C ILE A 91 -0.23 -8.69 4.29
N THR A 92 0.57 -7.64 4.34
CA THR A 92 0.48 -6.58 5.34
C THR A 92 0.31 -5.24 4.66
N VAL A 93 -0.59 -4.40 5.17
CA VAL A 93 -0.73 -3.02 4.69
C VAL A 93 -0.60 -2.08 5.88
N SER A 94 0.45 -1.26 5.86
CA SER A 94 0.65 -0.23 6.89
C SER A 94 0.09 1.10 6.39
N HIS A 95 -0.74 1.73 7.22
CA HIS A 95 -1.33 3.05 6.96
C HIS A 95 -0.69 4.05 7.93
N LEU A 96 0.10 4.96 7.42
CA LEU A 96 0.78 5.99 8.22
C LEU A 96 0.28 7.38 7.83
N ARG A 97 0.05 8.23 8.84
CA ARG A 97 -0.27 9.64 8.62
C ARG A 97 0.69 10.50 9.41
N PHE A 98 1.09 11.60 8.81
CA PHE A 98 1.98 12.61 9.39
C PHE A 98 1.39 13.99 9.12
N GLY A 99 1.29 14.86 10.13
CA GLY A 99 0.66 16.16 9.96
C GLY A 99 1.07 17.16 11.02
N ASP A 100 0.81 18.45 10.77
CA ASP A 100 1.13 19.53 11.68
C ASP A 100 0.00 19.82 12.67
N THR A 101 -1.11 19.11 12.56
CA THR A 101 -2.26 19.19 13.46
C THR A 101 -2.64 17.81 13.98
N PRO A 102 -3.37 17.70 15.12
CA PRO A 102 -3.80 16.41 15.67
C PRO A 102 -4.53 15.55 14.66
N ILE A 103 -4.11 14.30 14.52
CA ILE A 103 -4.70 13.33 13.60
C ILE A 103 -5.76 12.52 14.35
N GLN A 104 -7.03 12.72 13.99
CA GLN A 104 -8.19 12.01 14.57
C GLN A 104 -8.84 11.05 13.57
N SER A 105 -8.08 10.58 12.57
CA SER A 105 -8.55 9.74 11.48
C SER A 105 -8.64 8.28 11.94
N ALA A 106 -9.80 7.83 12.41
CA ALA A 106 -10.06 6.46 12.87
C ALA A 106 -10.45 5.51 11.71
N TYR A 107 -9.98 5.78 10.48
CA TYR A 107 -10.29 5.02 9.27
C TYR A 107 -9.02 4.72 8.47
N LEU A 108 -9.08 3.69 7.63
CA LEU A 108 -7.98 3.32 6.74
C LEU A 108 -7.74 4.41 5.68
N ILE A 109 -6.52 4.45 5.14
CA ILE A 109 -6.18 5.35 4.03
C ILE A 109 -6.72 4.73 2.74
N ASP A 110 -7.63 5.44 2.08
CA ASP A 110 -8.17 5.15 0.75
C ASP A 110 -7.80 6.22 -0.29
N SER A 111 -7.04 7.23 0.16
CA SER A 111 -6.51 8.32 -0.64
C SER A 111 -5.13 8.67 -0.13
N ALA A 112 -4.08 8.19 -0.82
CA ALA A 112 -2.70 8.23 -0.37
C ALA A 112 -1.86 9.24 -1.16
N ASP A 113 -1.03 9.99 -0.45
CA ASP A 113 0.00 10.85 -1.05
C ASP A 113 1.22 10.02 -1.49
N PHE A 114 1.48 8.92 -0.78
CA PHE A 114 2.58 8.01 -1.03
C PHE A 114 2.14 6.55 -0.88
N VAL A 115 2.51 5.70 -1.84
CA VAL A 115 2.34 4.24 -1.76
C VAL A 115 3.66 3.55 -2.02
N GLN A 116 3.98 2.53 -1.22
CA GLN A 116 5.15 1.66 -1.42
C GLN A 116 4.70 0.22 -1.63
N CYS A 117 5.26 -0.43 -2.64
CA CYS A 117 5.17 -1.87 -2.85
C CYS A 117 6.51 -2.54 -2.53
N SER A 118 6.59 -3.27 -1.41
CA SER A 118 7.82 -3.94 -0.99
C SER A 118 8.03 -5.29 -1.67
N ASN A 119 6.95 -5.96 -2.08
CA ASN A 119 7.00 -7.23 -2.79
C ASN A 119 6.58 -7.07 -4.25
N PRO A 120 7.50 -7.21 -5.23
CA PRO A 120 7.19 -6.99 -6.65
C PRO A 120 6.05 -7.86 -7.19
N SER A 121 5.84 -9.06 -6.63
CA SER A 121 4.75 -9.95 -7.08
C SER A 121 3.35 -9.42 -6.77
N TYR A 122 3.21 -8.39 -5.95
CA TYR A 122 1.91 -7.84 -5.60
C TYR A 122 1.33 -6.92 -6.67
N ILE A 123 2.17 -6.43 -7.59
CA ILE A 123 1.74 -5.51 -8.64
C ILE A 123 0.70 -6.12 -9.59
N THR A 124 0.70 -7.44 -9.76
CA THR A 124 -0.26 -8.17 -10.58
C THR A 124 -1.41 -8.78 -9.77
N ARG A 125 -1.47 -8.55 -8.45
CA ARG A 125 -2.46 -9.19 -7.56
C ARG A 125 -3.39 -8.19 -6.88
N TYR A 126 -2.90 -6.99 -6.61
CA TYR A 126 -3.62 -5.99 -5.83
C TYR A 126 -3.67 -4.66 -6.55
N ASN A 127 -4.78 -3.95 -6.39
CA ASN A 127 -4.91 -2.58 -6.85
C ASN A 127 -4.26 -1.63 -5.84
N MET A 128 -3.00 -1.26 -6.07
CA MET A 128 -2.26 -0.35 -5.19
C MET A 128 -2.30 1.09 -5.67
N THR A 129 -2.36 1.30 -6.98
CA THR A 129 -2.29 2.63 -7.60
C THR A 129 -3.63 3.34 -7.60
N GLY A 130 -4.73 2.58 -7.48
CA GLY A 130 -6.08 3.14 -7.39
C GLY A 130 -6.27 4.13 -6.24
N ASP A 131 -5.60 3.89 -5.11
CA ASP A 131 -5.69 4.74 -3.92
C ASP A 131 -4.71 5.92 -3.93
N ILE A 132 -3.82 6.04 -4.92
CA ILE A 132 -2.88 7.16 -5.00
C ILE A 132 -3.62 8.40 -5.51
N LYS A 133 -3.42 9.53 -4.83
CA LYS A 133 -3.93 10.84 -5.23
C LYS A 133 -3.30 11.30 -6.55
N GLU A 134 -3.93 12.26 -7.23
CA GLU A 134 -3.28 13.00 -8.30
C GLU A 134 -1.98 13.64 -7.79
N ASN A 135 -0.92 13.57 -8.59
CA ASN A 135 0.44 14.01 -8.27
C ASN A 135 1.05 13.30 -7.05
N GLY A 136 0.49 12.17 -6.63
CA GLY A 136 1.07 11.35 -5.57
C GLY A 136 2.34 10.62 -6.00
N THR A 137 2.86 9.80 -5.11
CA THR A 137 4.13 9.10 -5.33
C THR A 137 3.96 7.59 -5.18
N PHE A 138 4.56 6.83 -6.08
CA PHE A 138 4.65 5.37 -6.01
C PHE A 138 6.11 4.92 -5.97
N LEU A 139 6.48 4.20 -4.90
CA LEU A 139 7.78 3.56 -4.74
C LEU A 139 7.63 2.05 -4.92
N LEU A 140 8.27 1.50 -5.93
CA LEU A 140 8.18 0.08 -6.28
C LEU A 140 9.53 -0.62 -6.11
N ASN A 141 9.56 -1.68 -5.30
CA ASN A 141 10.68 -2.60 -5.26
C ASN A 141 10.61 -3.54 -6.46
N THR A 142 11.55 -3.44 -7.38
CA THR A 142 11.58 -4.25 -8.61
C THR A 142 12.98 -4.29 -9.21
N SER A 143 13.29 -5.35 -9.95
CA SER A 143 14.49 -5.43 -10.80
C SER A 143 14.33 -4.70 -12.14
N ALA A 144 13.12 -4.31 -12.52
CA ALA A 144 12.84 -3.49 -13.71
C ALA A 144 13.16 -2.02 -13.39
N LEU A 145 14.26 -1.51 -13.89
CA LEU A 145 14.76 -0.16 -13.57
C LEU A 145 14.69 0.82 -14.74
N THR A 146 14.28 0.35 -15.92
CA THR A 146 14.09 1.18 -17.12
C THR A 146 12.63 1.21 -17.55
N VAL A 147 12.26 2.18 -18.37
CA VAL A 147 10.88 2.29 -18.92
C VAL A 147 10.54 1.04 -19.73
N GLU A 148 11.47 0.52 -20.53
CA GLU A 148 11.26 -0.63 -21.41
C GLU A 148 11.05 -1.93 -20.61
N GLU A 149 11.72 -2.07 -19.47
CA GLU A 149 11.53 -3.21 -18.56
C GLU A 149 10.20 -3.08 -17.82
N LEU A 150 9.89 -1.88 -17.33
CA LEU A 150 8.63 -1.60 -16.62
C LEU A 150 7.41 -1.75 -17.53
N ASP A 151 7.55 -1.41 -18.81
CA ASP A 151 6.46 -1.55 -19.77
C ASP A 151 5.98 -3.00 -19.92
N LYS A 152 6.89 -3.95 -19.79
CA LYS A 152 6.61 -5.39 -19.79
C LYS A 152 6.20 -5.91 -18.41
N PHE A 153 6.67 -5.29 -17.34
CA PHE A 153 6.48 -5.73 -15.96
C PHE A 153 5.17 -5.23 -15.35
N LEU A 154 4.72 -4.02 -15.70
CA LEU A 154 3.53 -3.41 -15.14
C LEU A 154 2.26 -3.82 -15.91
N PRO A 155 1.17 -4.15 -15.21
CA PRO A 155 -0.15 -4.28 -15.84
C PRO A 155 -0.61 -2.97 -16.49
N ALA A 156 -1.41 -3.06 -17.54
CA ALA A 156 -1.98 -1.89 -18.23
C ALA A 156 -2.70 -0.94 -17.27
N SER A 157 -3.50 -1.46 -16.35
CA SER A 157 -4.23 -0.64 -15.36
C SER A 157 -3.31 0.17 -14.45
N VAL A 158 -2.17 -0.39 -14.05
CA VAL A 158 -1.16 0.31 -13.24
C VAL A 158 -0.48 1.41 -14.06
N LYS A 159 -0.13 1.14 -15.32
CA LYS A 159 0.41 2.14 -16.24
C LYS A 159 -0.56 3.31 -16.45
N ASN A 160 -1.85 3.00 -16.69
CA ASN A 160 -2.89 4.00 -16.85
C ASN A 160 -3.05 4.89 -15.61
N ASP A 161 -3.10 4.29 -14.41
CA ASP A 161 -3.19 5.06 -13.16
C ASP A 161 -2.01 6.00 -12.99
N ILE A 162 -0.78 5.49 -13.18
CA ILE A 162 0.46 6.27 -13.02
C ILE A 162 0.45 7.47 -13.98
N ALA A 163 0.09 7.27 -15.24
CA ALA A 163 0.16 8.33 -16.24
C ALA A 163 -1.02 9.32 -16.13
N ASN A 164 -2.25 8.83 -15.87
CA ASN A 164 -3.43 9.68 -15.81
C ASN A 164 -3.50 10.52 -14.54
N LYS A 165 -2.99 10.00 -13.41
CA LYS A 165 -2.93 10.73 -12.13
C LYS A 165 -1.62 11.51 -11.96
N ASN A 166 -0.74 11.55 -12.97
CA ASN A 166 0.57 12.18 -12.88
C ASN A 166 1.38 11.71 -11.67
N ILE A 167 1.39 10.40 -11.41
CA ILE A 167 2.08 9.81 -10.25
C ILE A 167 3.59 9.84 -10.49
N SER A 168 4.35 10.34 -9.52
CA SER A 168 5.81 10.24 -9.51
C SER A 168 6.22 8.79 -9.21
N LEU A 169 6.74 8.10 -10.23
CA LEU A 169 7.19 6.71 -10.10
C LEU A 169 8.67 6.64 -9.73
N TYR A 170 8.96 5.96 -8.62
CA TYR A 170 10.32 5.62 -8.21
C TYR A 170 10.47 4.10 -8.12
N VAL A 171 11.60 3.58 -8.56
CA VAL A 171 11.93 2.16 -8.52
C VAL A 171 13.28 1.92 -7.86
N ILE A 172 13.43 0.77 -7.21
CA ILE A 172 14.68 0.34 -6.59
C ILE A 172 14.72 -1.18 -6.55
N ASP A 173 15.86 -1.79 -6.89
CA ASP A 173 16.08 -3.24 -6.69
C ASP A 173 16.67 -3.50 -5.29
N ALA A 174 15.82 -3.38 -4.27
CA ALA A 174 16.23 -3.62 -2.90
C ALA A 174 16.58 -5.09 -2.64
N ILE A 175 16.09 -6.03 -3.46
CA ILE A 175 16.42 -7.44 -3.36
C ILE A 175 17.88 -7.66 -3.76
N LYS A 176 18.30 -7.12 -4.89
CA LYS A 176 19.69 -7.19 -5.35
C LYS A 176 20.63 -6.49 -4.36
N ILE A 177 20.29 -5.28 -3.93
CA ILE A 177 21.09 -4.52 -2.96
C ILE A 177 21.27 -5.34 -1.66
N ALA A 178 20.19 -5.92 -1.13
CA ALA A 178 20.25 -6.73 0.08
C ALA A 178 21.12 -7.99 -0.11
N ALA A 179 21.09 -8.61 -1.28
CA ALA A 179 21.92 -9.75 -1.63
C ALA A 179 23.40 -9.36 -1.68
N ASP A 180 23.74 -8.27 -2.38
CA ASP A 180 25.11 -7.74 -2.53
C ASP A 180 25.71 -7.35 -1.17
N LEU A 181 24.89 -6.87 -0.23
CA LEU A 181 25.30 -6.52 1.14
C LEU A 181 25.28 -7.69 2.13
N GLY A 182 24.91 -8.90 1.70
CA GLY A 182 24.84 -10.08 2.57
C GLY A 182 23.65 -10.09 3.55
N LEU A 183 22.63 -9.28 3.31
CA LEU A 183 21.44 -9.15 4.17
C LEU A 183 20.39 -10.24 3.96
N ARG A 184 20.65 -11.25 3.13
CA ARG A 184 19.78 -12.43 2.89
C ARG A 184 18.31 -12.07 2.64
N GLY A 185 18.04 -11.11 1.73
CA GLY A 185 16.69 -10.68 1.33
C GLY A 185 15.97 -9.75 2.31
N ARG A 186 16.66 -9.22 3.31
CA ARG A 186 16.11 -8.18 4.21
C ARG A 186 16.16 -6.83 3.54
N THR A 187 15.09 -6.48 2.84
CA THR A 187 14.96 -5.24 2.04
C THR A 187 14.40 -4.07 2.84
N ASN A 188 13.82 -4.33 4.00
CA ASN A 188 13.04 -3.37 4.78
C ASN A 188 13.81 -2.08 5.14
N THR A 189 15.08 -2.19 5.50
CA THR A 189 15.92 -1.02 5.86
C THR A 189 16.24 -0.17 4.63
N ILE A 190 16.51 -0.80 3.48
CA ILE A 190 16.77 -0.12 2.20
C ILE A 190 15.53 0.64 1.77
N LEU A 191 14.36 -0.03 1.79
CA LEU A 191 13.08 0.56 1.41
C LEU A 191 12.64 1.68 2.36
N GLN A 192 12.94 1.57 3.66
CA GLN A 192 12.71 2.63 4.64
C GLN A 192 13.54 3.87 4.31
N SER A 193 14.81 3.69 3.96
CA SER A 193 15.67 4.80 3.55
C SER A 193 15.18 5.45 2.26
N ALA A 194 14.78 4.65 1.27
CA ALA A 194 14.17 5.14 0.03
C ALA A 194 12.89 5.94 0.31
N PHE A 195 12.03 5.46 1.23
CA PHE A 195 10.84 6.20 1.68
C PHE A 195 11.21 7.58 2.22
N PHE A 196 12.15 7.70 3.14
CA PHE A 196 12.56 9.00 3.68
C PHE A 196 13.12 9.92 2.60
N LYS A 197 13.86 9.38 1.64
CA LYS A 197 14.39 10.18 0.52
C LYS A 197 13.29 10.73 -0.37
N VAL A 198 12.28 9.92 -0.70
CA VAL A 198 11.23 10.29 -1.65
C VAL A 198 10.11 11.09 -1.00
N ALA A 199 9.66 10.68 0.20
CA ALA A 199 8.56 11.33 0.89
C ALA A 199 8.94 12.69 1.51
N ASN A 200 10.23 12.92 1.74
CA ASN A 200 10.82 14.18 2.22
C ASN A 200 10.05 14.81 3.42
N ILE A 201 9.61 13.98 4.36
CA ILE A 201 8.86 14.41 5.55
C ILE A 201 9.79 15.10 6.53
N ILE A 202 11.05 14.67 6.60
CA ILE A 202 12.17 15.26 7.30
C ILE A 202 13.38 15.33 6.37
N PRO A 203 14.38 16.21 6.60
CA PRO A 203 15.61 16.23 5.81
C PRO A 203 16.26 14.85 5.76
N TYR A 204 16.62 14.39 4.58
CA TYR A 204 17.10 13.00 4.36
C TYR A 204 18.33 12.66 5.20
N ASP A 205 19.30 13.59 5.30
CA ASP A 205 20.51 13.36 6.10
C ASP A 205 20.18 13.11 7.57
N GLN A 206 19.21 13.84 8.12
CA GLN A 206 18.73 13.63 9.48
C GLN A 206 18.02 12.26 9.61
N ALA A 207 17.22 11.88 8.62
CA ALA A 207 16.59 10.57 8.60
C ALA A 207 17.64 9.44 8.62
N VAL A 208 18.68 9.54 7.80
CA VAL A 208 19.81 8.60 7.76
C VAL A 208 20.48 8.47 9.13
N GLU A 209 20.75 9.60 9.80
CA GLU A 209 21.34 9.57 11.15
C GLU A 209 20.44 8.86 12.16
N TYR A 210 19.15 9.17 12.18
CA TYR A 210 18.20 8.54 13.09
C TYR A 210 18.03 7.06 12.79
N MET A 211 17.98 6.67 11.53
CA MET A 211 17.93 5.27 11.12
C MET A 211 19.17 4.51 11.59
N LYS A 212 20.37 5.10 11.46
CA LYS A 212 21.62 4.49 11.97
C LYS A 212 21.60 4.33 13.47
N LYS A 213 21.12 5.32 14.24
CA LYS A 213 20.94 5.22 15.69
C LYS A 213 20.00 4.08 16.07
N MET A 214 18.89 3.93 15.35
CA MET A 214 17.94 2.83 15.57
C MET A 214 18.54 1.46 15.20
N ALA A 215 19.27 1.39 14.10
CA ALA A 215 19.96 0.17 13.68
C ALA A 215 21.02 -0.25 14.72
N TYR A 216 21.82 0.68 15.22
CA TYR A 216 22.77 0.41 16.30
C TYR A 216 22.06 -0.15 17.54
N LYS A 217 21.00 0.52 18.00
CA LYS A 217 20.23 0.06 19.17
C LYS A 217 19.67 -1.34 18.99
N SER A 218 19.29 -1.71 17.76
CA SER A 218 18.68 -3.00 17.43
C SER A 218 19.71 -4.13 17.24
N PHE A 219 20.89 -3.80 16.73
CA PHE A 219 21.85 -4.78 16.24
C PHE A 219 23.20 -4.78 16.97
N ALA A 220 23.51 -3.83 17.85
CA ALA A 220 24.80 -3.77 18.57
C ALA A 220 25.16 -5.08 19.28
N LYS A 221 24.18 -5.75 19.88
CA LYS A 221 24.36 -7.06 20.52
C LYS A 221 24.71 -8.21 19.54
N LYS A 222 24.54 -8.00 18.24
CA LYS A 222 24.85 -8.99 17.20
C LYS A 222 26.24 -8.79 16.58
N GLY A 223 26.97 -7.77 17.05
CA GLY A 223 28.33 -7.44 16.63
C GLY A 223 28.40 -6.35 15.56
N ASP A 224 29.55 -5.69 15.50
CA ASP A 224 29.79 -4.51 14.66
C ASP A 224 29.60 -4.78 13.16
N ALA A 225 29.94 -5.96 12.69
CA ALA A 225 29.74 -6.36 11.29
C ALA A 225 28.26 -6.29 10.88
N VAL A 226 27.33 -6.69 11.76
CA VAL A 226 25.89 -6.62 11.50
C VAL A 226 25.40 -5.18 11.53
N VAL A 227 25.91 -4.36 12.43
CA VAL A 227 25.61 -2.93 12.47
C VAL A 227 26.05 -2.26 11.19
N GLN A 228 27.29 -2.51 10.75
CA GLN A 228 27.85 -1.91 9.53
C GLN A 228 27.08 -2.33 8.28
N MET A 229 26.65 -3.60 8.17
CA MET A 229 25.80 -4.03 7.06
C MET A 229 24.48 -3.24 7.00
N ASN A 230 23.87 -2.96 8.15
CA ASN A 230 22.65 -2.14 8.18
C ASN A 230 22.91 -0.66 7.84
N TYR A 231 24.06 -0.11 8.25
CA TYR A 231 24.46 1.24 7.83
C TYR A 231 24.63 1.32 6.32
N ASN A 232 25.35 0.38 5.74
CA ASN A 232 25.53 0.30 4.29
C ASN A 232 24.18 0.19 3.55
N ALA A 233 23.23 -0.57 4.11
CA ALA A 233 21.88 -0.68 3.56
C ALA A 233 21.10 0.65 3.58
N ILE A 234 21.22 1.41 4.68
CA ILE A 234 20.60 2.73 4.79
C ILE A 234 21.18 3.68 3.72
N GLU A 235 22.48 3.72 3.59
CA GLU A 235 23.20 4.62 2.67
C GLU A 235 23.05 4.23 1.21
N SER A 236 22.86 2.94 0.90
CA SER A 236 22.74 2.45 -0.47
C SER A 236 21.47 2.92 -1.20
N ALA A 237 20.43 3.28 -0.47
CA ALA A 237 19.13 3.58 -1.06
C ALA A 237 19.19 4.80 -2.01
N GLU A 238 19.85 5.88 -1.61
CA GLU A 238 19.91 7.10 -2.41
C GLU A 238 20.59 6.89 -3.77
N ALA A 239 21.70 6.15 -3.78
CA ALA A 239 22.49 5.92 -5.01
C ALA A 239 21.80 4.95 -6.00
N ASN A 240 20.86 4.14 -5.51
CA ASN A 240 20.20 3.10 -6.30
C ASN A 240 18.72 3.39 -6.56
N LEU A 241 18.21 4.51 -6.07
CA LEU A 241 16.83 4.94 -6.30
C LEU A 241 16.72 5.60 -7.67
N VAL A 242 15.84 5.09 -8.53
CA VAL A 242 15.63 5.59 -9.88
C VAL A 242 14.28 6.25 -10.00
N LYS A 243 14.22 7.51 -10.41
CA LYS A 243 12.99 8.18 -10.81
C LYS A 243 12.72 7.87 -12.28
N ILE A 244 11.53 7.42 -12.58
CA ILE A 244 11.11 7.06 -13.94
C ILE A 244 10.38 8.23 -14.59
N GLU A 245 10.82 8.60 -15.78
CA GLU A 245 10.10 9.52 -16.66
C GLU A 245 8.93 8.76 -17.30
N VAL A 246 7.73 8.99 -16.81
CA VAL A 246 6.51 8.26 -17.20
C VAL A 246 6.15 8.59 -18.66
N PRO A 247 6.09 7.58 -19.57
CA PRO A 247 5.74 7.84 -20.96
C PRO A 247 4.27 8.25 -21.13
N ALA A 248 4.00 9.18 -22.03
CA ALA A 248 2.62 9.60 -22.35
C ALA A 248 1.78 8.44 -22.92
N SER A 249 2.40 7.45 -23.56
CA SER A 249 1.73 6.25 -24.07
C SER A 249 1.10 5.38 -22.98
N TRP A 250 1.51 5.53 -21.71
CA TRP A 250 0.92 4.77 -20.62
C TRP A 250 -0.49 5.23 -20.26
N LYS A 251 -0.95 6.40 -20.71
CA LYS A 251 -2.31 6.90 -20.44
C LYS A 251 -3.40 5.98 -20.96
N ASP A 252 -3.16 5.38 -22.11
CA ASP A 252 -4.11 4.52 -22.82
C ASP A 252 -3.52 3.12 -23.05
N ALA A 253 -2.57 2.69 -22.22
CA ALA A 253 -1.96 1.38 -22.34
C ALA A 253 -3.00 0.27 -22.25
N THR A 254 -2.93 -0.69 -23.17
CA THR A 254 -3.77 -1.89 -23.24
C THR A 254 -2.96 -3.17 -23.07
N ASP A 255 -1.65 -3.08 -23.11
CA ASP A 255 -0.68 -4.16 -22.96
C ASP A 255 0.10 -4.06 -21.63
N GLY A 256 0.82 -5.12 -21.29
CA GLY A 256 1.64 -5.21 -20.09
C GLY A 256 1.58 -6.58 -19.45
N ALA A 257 2.09 -6.70 -18.24
CA ALA A 257 1.99 -7.95 -17.49
C ALA A 257 0.53 -8.35 -17.25
N PRO A 258 0.15 -9.60 -17.49
CA PRO A 258 -1.18 -10.06 -17.13
C PRO A 258 -1.37 -10.03 -15.62
N MET A 259 -2.61 -9.78 -15.19
CA MET A 259 -2.97 -9.99 -13.78
C MET A 259 -2.79 -11.47 -13.42
N ALA A 260 -2.52 -11.74 -12.13
CA ALA A 260 -2.33 -13.11 -11.66
C ALA A 260 -3.51 -14.01 -12.01
N GLU A 261 -3.20 -15.23 -12.48
CA GLU A 261 -4.24 -16.20 -12.83
C GLU A 261 -5.11 -16.55 -11.63
N VAL A 262 -6.40 -16.65 -11.89
CA VAL A 262 -7.42 -17.02 -10.91
C VAL A 262 -7.93 -18.42 -11.26
N ALA A 263 -8.09 -19.28 -10.26
CA ALA A 263 -8.58 -20.64 -10.45
C ALA A 263 -9.92 -20.66 -11.18
N ASP A 264 -10.09 -21.64 -12.08
CA ASP A 264 -11.29 -21.75 -12.92
C ASP A 264 -12.48 -22.38 -12.16
N ASN A 265 -12.97 -21.63 -11.19
CA ASN A 265 -14.19 -21.93 -10.44
C ASN A 265 -15.02 -20.65 -10.35
N LYS A 266 -16.29 -20.70 -10.75
CA LYS A 266 -17.14 -19.51 -10.84
C LYS A 266 -17.26 -18.79 -9.49
N TYR A 267 -17.55 -19.49 -8.41
CA TYR A 267 -17.71 -18.88 -7.10
C TYR A 267 -16.39 -18.28 -6.60
N PHE A 268 -15.28 -18.99 -6.84
CA PHE A 268 -13.96 -18.49 -6.47
C PHE A 268 -13.61 -17.19 -7.23
N LYS A 269 -13.84 -17.17 -8.55
CA LYS A 269 -13.56 -15.98 -9.38
C LYS A 269 -14.43 -14.80 -8.99
N ASP A 270 -15.72 -15.02 -8.82
CA ASP A 270 -16.69 -13.94 -8.71
C ASP A 270 -16.77 -13.38 -7.28
N ILE A 271 -16.47 -14.18 -6.26
CA ILE A 271 -16.66 -13.82 -4.85
C ILE A 271 -15.36 -13.89 -4.05
N VAL A 272 -14.72 -15.07 -4.01
CA VAL A 272 -13.59 -15.30 -3.11
C VAL A 272 -12.36 -14.50 -3.54
N HIS A 273 -12.05 -14.53 -4.84
CA HIS A 273 -10.88 -13.80 -5.36
C HIS A 273 -10.96 -12.28 -5.16
N PRO A 274 -12.07 -11.58 -5.48
CA PRO A 274 -12.21 -10.17 -5.14
C PRO A 274 -12.01 -9.86 -3.65
N ILE A 275 -12.52 -10.72 -2.75
CA ILE A 275 -12.30 -10.56 -1.31
C ILE A 275 -10.82 -10.71 -0.97
N LEU A 276 -10.12 -11.72 -1.52
CA LEU A 276 -8.69 -11.93 -1.32
C LEU A 276 -7.83 -10.82 -1.94
N ALA A 277 -8.30 -10.20 -3.01
CA ALA A 277 -7.68 -9.05 -3.64
C ALA A 277 -7.95 -7.71 -2.92
N LEU A 278 -8.65 -7.74 -1.78
CA LEU A 278 -9.11 -6.57 -1.02
C LEU A 278 -10.08 -5.65 -1.81
N GLU A 279 -10.85 -6.24 -2.73
CA GLU A 279 -11.86 -5.59 -3.57
C GLU A 279 -13.29 -6.04 -3.19
N GLY A 280 -13.43 -6.72 -2.04
CA GLY A 280 -14.72 -7.30 -1.58
C GLY A 280 -15.81 -6.26 -1.38
N ASP A 281 -15.48 -5.03 -1.03
CA ASP A 281 -16.45 -3.93 -0.85
C ASP A 281 -17.16 -3.52 -2.14
N LYS A 282 -16.66 -3.95 -3.30
CA LYS A 282 -17.27 -3.73 -4.62
C LYS A 282 -18.31 -4.78 -4.99
N LEU A 283 -18.42 -5.86 -4.21
CA LEU A 283 -19.37 -6.92 -4.49
C LEU A 283 -20.79 -6.47 -4.13
N PRO A 284 -21.76 -6.70 -5.03
CA PRO A 284 -23.17 -6.38 -4.77
C PRO A 284 -23.78 -7.37 -3.76
N SER A 285 -24.81 -6.94 -3.04
CA SER A 285 -25.52 -7.81 -2.08
C SER A 285 -26.06 -9.09 -2.73
N SER A 286 -26.48 -9.03 -3.99
CA SER A 286 -26.96 -10.20 -4.75
C SER A 286 -25.88 -11.25 -5.03
N ALA A 287 -24.59 -10.91 -4.85
CA ALA A 287 -23.50 -11.87 -5.02
C ALA A 287 -23.47 -12.95 -3.92
N PHE A 288 -24.12 -12.70 -2.79
CA PHE A 288 -24.17 -13.59 -1.64
C PHE A 288 -25.50 -14.30 -1.52
N ASN A 289 -25.51 -15.52 -0.94
CA ASN A 289 -26.75 -16.23 -0.67
C ASN A 289 -27.59 -15.47 0.36
N ALA A 290 -28.93 -15.45 0.15
CA ALA A 290 -29.85 -14.69 1.01
C ALA A 290 -29.86 -15.19 2.47
N ASP A 291 -29.50 -16.44 2.71
CA ASP A 291 -29.39 -17.06 4.04
C ASP A 291 -27.99 -16.87 4.67
N GLY A 292 -27.07 -16.16 4.00
CA GLY A 292 -25.70 -15.91 4.46
C GLY A 292 -24.78 -17.13 4.40
N THR A 293 -25.21 -18.25 3.80
CA THR A 293 -24.33 -19.42 3.63
C THR A 293 -23.26 -19.17 2.57
N VAL A 294 -22.09 -19.76 2.77
CA VAL A 294 -20.99 -19.76 1.82
C VAL A 294 -20.56 -21.20 1.51
N PRO A 295 -20.16 -21.52 0.26
CA PRO A 295 -19.63 -22.83 -0.07
C PRO A 295 -18.39 -23.16 0.76
N THR A 296 -18.26 -24.42 1.16
CA THR A 296 -17.08 -24.95 1.83
C THR A 296 -16.01 -25.40 0.82
N GLY A 297 -14.77 -25.54 1.28
CA GLY A 297 -13.69 -26.10 0.48
C GLY A 297 -13.07 -25.16 -0.55
N THR A 298 -13.38 -23.86 -0.52
CA THR A 298 -12.81 -22.85 -1.44
C THR A 298 -11.30 -22.70 -1.28
N THR A 299 -10.73 -23.07 -0.13
CA THR A 299 -9.28 -23.02 0.14
C THR A 299 -8.46 -23.92 -0.78
N GLN A 300 -9.05 -24.91 -1.44
CA GLN A 300 -8.37 -25.74 -2.45
C GLN A 300 -7.90 -24.93 -3.66
N PHE A 301 -8.53 -23.79 -3.92
CA PHE A 301 -8.19 -22.88 -5.02
C PHE A 301 -7.14 -21.83 -4.62
N GLU A 302 -6.80 -21.76 -3.33
CA GLU A 302 -5.82 -20.81 -2.83
C GLU A 302 -4.45 -21.44 -2.66
N LYS A 303 -3.43 -20.84 -3.29
CA LYS A 303 -2.04 -21.24 -3.06
C LYS A 303 -1.55 -20.61 -1.77
N ARG A 304 -1.74 -21.28 -0.64
CA ARG A 304 -1.46 -20.70 0.68
C ARG A 304 0.02 -20.72 1.08
N GLY A 305 0.87 -21.44 0.35
CA GLY A 305 2.28 -21.56 0.69
C GLY A 305 2.52 -22.13 2.11
N VAL A 306 1.62 -22.95 2.59
CA VAL A 306 1.79 -23.73 3.81
C VAL A 306 2.52 -25.01 3.40
N ALA A 307 3.69 -25.24 3.99
CA ALA A 307 4.40 -26.49 3.86
C ALA A 307 3.72 -27.58 4.70
#